data_d2ee0bb58e05b2e9923066c9d1b79c22
#
_entry.id   d2ee0bb58e05b2e9923066c9d1b79c22
#
_cell.length_a   1.000
_cell.length_b   1.000
_cell.length_c   1.000
_cell.angle_alpha   90.00
_cell.angle_beta   90.00
_cell.angle_gamma   90.00
#
_symmetry.space_group_name_H-M   'P 1'
#
loop_
_entity.id
_entity.type
_entity.pdbx_description
1 polymer ?
#
loop_
_entity_poly.entity_id
_entity_poly.type
_entity_poly.pdbx_seq_one_letter_code
_entity_poly.pdbx_strand_id
1 'polypeptide(L)'
;DVIESRGLGDVYKRQSLVSDQYPEHIAYLHNRGFIDTSDFYVSDSNRANLNRRVIIPYRWKDKIVGWTARHIDKDLPESVPKYYTDKQPNFLYNLNSLYNKERKFTLITEGPFDAMSVDCLALCGVYCNKQQAQYLNTFKTEKIIVPDRDVAGKRLVQHATKNGWSVSFPEWEYKDLNDAVLHLGKHYVVKKLIENRISSKVKIEILKNRYFEKL
;
A
#
# COMPACT_ATOMS: atom_id res chain seq x y z
N ASP A 1 -23.40 -9.43 12.02
CA ASP A 1 -23.72 -10.17 10.81
C ASP A 1 -22.42 -10.53 10.12
N VAL A 2 -22.25 -11.81 9.99
CA VAL A 2 -21.04 -12.56 9.73
C VAL A 2 -20.50 -12.19 8.35
N ILE A 3 -19.41 -11.42 8.31
CA ILE A 3 -18.49 -11.47 7.18
C ILE A 3 -17.62 -12.73 7.42
N GLU A 4 -18.21 -13.88 7.24
CA GLU A 4 -17.45 -15.10 7.05
C GLU A 4 -16.74 -14.97 5.70
N SER A 5 -15.44 -14.79 5.78
CA SER A 5 -14.55 -14.73 4.64
C SER A 5 -14.70 -16.00 3.81
N ARG A 6 -15.28 -15.86 2.64
CA ARG A 6 -15.30 -16.93 1.64
C ARG A 6 -13.84 -17.37 1.38
N GLY A 7 -13.48 -18.57 1.84
CA GLY A 7 -12.20 -19.20 1.49
C GLY A 7 -10.98 -18.81 2.34
N LEU A 8 -11.09 -18.05 3.42
CA LEU A 8 -9.96 -17.78 4.32
C LEU A 8 -9.55 -18.98 5.18
N GLY A 9 -10.44 -19.95 5.41
CA GLY A 9 -10.15 -21.13 6.22
C GLY A 9 -9.04 -22.03 5.66
N ASP A 10 -8.91 -22.11 4.34
CA ASP A 10 -7.92 -22.97 3.67
C ASP A 10 -6.59 -22.26 3.35
N VAL A 11 -6.57 -20.92 3.36
CA VAL A 11 -5.37 -20.11 3.08
C VAL A 11 -4.57 -19.85 4.36
N TYR A 12 -5.22 -19.91 5.51
CA TYR A 12 -4.62 -19.66 6.82
C TYR A 12 -4.47 -20.92 7.66
N LYS A 13 -3.57 -21.80 7.33
CA LYS A 13 -2.83 -22.44 8.42
C LYS A 13 -1.88 -21.34 8.94
N ARG A 14 -2.21 -20.81 10.11
CA ARG A 14 -1.40 -19.83 10.83
C ARG A 14 0.00 -20.40 11.03
N GLN A 15 0.90 -20.13 10.14
CA GLN A 15 2.31 -20.18 10.43
C GLN A 15 2.79 -18.74 10.39
N SER A 16 2.99 -18.18 11.61
CA SER A 16 3.94 -17.08 11.74
C SER A 16 5.18 -17.47 10.93
N LEU A 17 5.75 -16.54 10.18
CA LEU A 17 6.99 -16.74 9.45
C LEU A 17 8.09 -17.11 10.46
N VAL A 18 8.20 -18.42 10.76
CA VAL A 18 9.29 -18.96 11.57
C VAL A 18 10.50 -19.02 10.65
N SER A 19 11.58 -18.37 11.04
CA SER A 19 12.78 -18.14 10.24
C SER A 19 13.33 -19.39 9.56
N ASP A 20 13.20 -20.53 10.22
CA ASP A 20 13.83 -21.77 9.77
C ASP A 20 13.08 -22.47 8.63
N GLN A 21 11.80 -22.16 8.45
CA GLN A 21 10.96 -22.80 7.41
C GLN A 21 10.86 -21.99 6.13
N TYR A 22 11.00 -20.64 6.20
CA TYR A 22 10.80 -19.74 5.06
C TYR A 22 11.90 -18.69 4.92
N PRO A 23 13.19 -19.10 4.85
CA PRO A 23 14.32 -18.15 4.90
C PRO A 23 14.32 -17.15 3.74
N GLU A 24 13.88 -17.54 2.54
CA GLU A 24 13.81 -16.64 1.38
C GLU A 24 12.74 -15.55 1.53
N HIS A 25 11.58 -15.90 2.13
CA HIS A 25 10.50 -14.95 2.38
C HIS A 25 10.91 -13.93 3.45
N ILE A 26 11.61 -14.38 4.48
CA ILE A 26 12.13 -13.51 5.53
C ILE A 26 13.22 -12.59 4.98
N ALA A 27 14.16 -13.12 4.21
CA ALA A 27 15.18 -12.32 3.55
C ALA A 27 14.55 -11.26 2.64
N TYR A 28 13.49 -11.61 1.91
CA TYR A 28 12.73 -10.66 1.08
C TYR A 28 12.13 -9.51 1.92
N LEU A 29 11.53 -9.82 3.08
CA LEU A 29 10.95 -8.82 3.98
C LEU A 29 12.01 -7.95 4.65
N HIS A 30 13.10 -8.55 5.14
CA HIS A 30 14.22 -7.82 5.71
C HIS A 30 14.85 -6.85 4.72
N ASN A 31 15.02 -7.26 3.46
CA ASN A 31 15.52 -6.40 2.38
C ASN A 31 14.56 -5.22 2.08
N ARG A 32 13.33 -5.27 2.56
CA ARG A 32 12.33 -4.19 2.52
C ARG A 32 12.21 -3.41 3.84
N GLY A 33 13.05 -3.73 4.83
CA GLY A 33 13.06 -3.08 6.13
C GLY A 33 12.04 -3.59 7.13
N PHE A 34 11.32 -4.66 6.81
CA PHE A 34 10.37 -5.28 7.74
C PHE A 34 11.07 -6.35 8.58
N ILE A 35 11.73 -5.92 9.65
CA ILE A 35 12.48 -6.80 10.56
C ILE A 35 11.52 -7.64 11.40
N ASP A 36 10.44 -7.03 11.92
CA ASP A 36 9.33 -7.76 12.52
C ASP A 36 8.43 -8.32 11.43
N THR A 37 8.40 -9.63 11.32
CA THR A 37 7.64 -10.35 10.30
C THR A 37 6.31 -10.92 10.82
N SER A 38 5.92 -10.61 12.05
CA SER A 38 4.72 -11.16 12.72
C SER A 38 3.40 -10.83 12.02
N ASP A 39 3.36 -9.74 11.26
CA ASP A 39 2.19 -9.33 10.49
C ASP A 39 2.10 -9.97 9.09
N PHE A 40 3.09 -10.80 8.72
CA PHE A 40 3.12 -11.46 7.43
C PHE A 40 2.84 -12.96 7.55
N TYR A 41 2.31 -13.54 6.48
CA TYR A 41 2.02 -14.96 6.39
C TYR A 41 2.56 -15.55 5.09
N VAL A 42 2.68 -16.85 5.05
CA VAL A 42 2.91 -17.64 3.85
C VAL A 42 1.82 -18.69 3.73
N SER A 43 1.63 -19.25 2.55
CA SER A 43 0.69 -20.34 2.33
C SER A 43 1.44 -21.64 2.10
N ASP A 44 1.10 -22.67 2.87
CA ASP A 44 1.54 -24.06 2.64
C ASP A 44 0.71 -24.75 1.57
N SER A 45 -0.27 -24.07 0.98
CA SER A 45 -1.11 -24.67 -0.02
C SER A 45 -0.31 -24.86 -1.32
N ASN A 46 -0.44 -26.04 -1.94
CA ASN A 46 0.12 -26.34 -3.26
C ASN A 46 -0.57 -25.57 -4.40
N ARG A 47 -1.37 -24.56 -4.10
CA ARG A 47 -1.97 -23.68 -5.11
C ARG A 47 -0.86 -22.84 -5.74
N ALA A 48 -0.59 -23.07 -7.01
CA ALA A 48 0.49 -22.42 -7.77
C ALA A 48 0.47 -20.89 -7.68
N ASN A 49 -0.71 -20.28 -7.51
CA ASN A 49 -0.88 -18.84 -7.40
C ASN A 49 -0.50 -18.26 -6.02
N LEU A 50 -0.28 -19.09 -5.00
CA LEU A 50 0.15 -18.66 -3.66
C LEU A 50 1.58 -19.08 -3.32
N ASN A 51 2.18 -19.95 -4.13
CA ASN A 51 3.55 -20.38 -3.94
C ASN A 51 4.54 -19.21 -4.09
N ARG A 52 5.61 -19.21 -3.28
CA ARG A 52 6.65 -18.17 -3.25
C ARG A 52 6.11 -16.74 -3.05
N ARG A 53 5.11 -16.59 -2.17
CA ARG A 53 4.50 -15.28 -1.87
C ARG A 53 4.47 -14.99 -0.39
N VAL A 54 4.73 -13.75 -0.04
CA VAL A 54 4.38 -13.21 1.27
C VAL A 54 2.95 -12.68 1.23
N ILE A 55 2.16 -13.02 2.24
CA ILE A 55 0.76 -12.64 2.37
C ILE A 55 0.66 -11.51 3.37
N ILE A 56 0.03 -10.43 2.97
CA ILE A 56 -0.27 -9.25 3.80
C ILE A 56 -1.76 -9.28 4.10
N PRO A 57 -2.17 -9.48 5.36
CA PRO A 57 -3.57 -9.50 5.73
C PRO A 57 -4.16 -8.09 5.71
N TYR A 58 -5.40 -7.98 5.29
CA TYR A 58 -6.21 -6.77 5.44
C TYR A 58 -7.06 -6.92 6.68
N ARG A 59 -6.85 -6.01 7.63
CA ARG A 59 -7.53 -6.04 8.92
C ARG A 59 -8.59 -4.94 9.01
N TRP A 60 -9.75 -5.32 9.53
CA TRP A 60 -10.77 -4.39 9.97
C TRP A 60 -11.10 -4.70 11.42
N LYS A 61 -10.80 -3.77 12.32
CA LYS A 61 -10.77 -4.04 13.75
C LYS A 61 -9.86 -5.27 14.00
N ASP A 62 -10.31 -6.27 14.74
CA ASP A 62 -9.52 -7.46 15.07
C ASP A 62 -9.69 -8.62 14.07
N LYS A 63 -10.43 -8.38 12.96
CA LYS A 63 -10.73 -9.43 11.97
C LYS A 63 -9.92 -9.23 10.70
N ILE A 64 -9.46 -10.33 10.12
CA ILE A 64 -8.90 -10.34 8.77
C ILE A 64 -10.09 -10.39 7.80
N VAL A 65 -10.15 -9.40 6.90
CA VAL A 65 -11.25 -9.21 5.93
C VAL A 65 -10.81 -9.37 4.48
N GLY A 66 -9.57 -9.69 4.26
CA GLY A 66 -8.97 -9.92 2.95
C GLY A 66 -7.45 -10.00 3.07
N TRP A 67 -6.80 -10.12 1.94
CA TRP A 67 -5.34 -10.21 1.89
C TRP A 67 -4.81 -9.86 0.50
N THR A 68 -3.52 -9.58 0.42
CA THR A 68 -2.76 -9.58 -0.83
C THR A 68 -1.52 -10.44 -0.66
N ALA A 69 -1.20 -11.21 -1.70
CA ALA A 69 -0.03 -12.06 -1.76
C ALA A 69 0.95 -11.51 -2.79
N ARG A 70 2.13 -11.11 -2.34
CA ARG A 70 3.21 -10.57 -3.16
C ARG A 70 4.23 -11.66 -3.46
N HIS A 71 4.55 -11.88 -4.73
CA HIS A 71 5.63 -12.79 -5.13
C HIS A 71 6.98 -12.24 -4.68
N ILE A 72 7.83 -13.11 -4.10
CA ILE A 72 9.15 -12.70 -3.60
C ILE A 72 10.19 -12.56 -4.71
N ASP A 73 10.01 -13.26 -5.83
CA ASP A 73 10.91 -13.17 -6.99
C ASP A 73 10.68 -11.85 -7.74
N LYS A 74 11.76 -11.31 -8.31
CA LYS A 74 11.72 -10.06 -9.07
C LYS A 74 11.36 -10.31 -10.53
N ASP A 75 11.99 -11.33 -11.12
CA ASP A 75 11.85 -11.66 -12.54
C ASP A 75 10.79 -12.74 -12.69
N LEU A 76 9.59 -12.31 -13.03
CA LEU A 76 8.44 -13.18 -13.19
C LEU A 76 8.07 -13.29 -14.67
N PRO A 77 7.69 -14.49 -15.16
CA PRO A 77 7.03 -14.61 -16.44
C PRO A 77 5.78 -13.73 -16.50
N GLU A 78 5.45 -13.21 -17.68
CA GLU A 78 4.26 -12.35 -17.86
C GLU A 78 2.95 -13.01 -17.41
N SER A 79 2.88 -14.35 -17.48
CA SER A 79 1.73 -15.13 -17.03
C SER A 79 1.58 -15.19 -15.51
N VAL A 80 2.62 -14.79 -14.73
CA VAL A 80 2.61 -14.85 -13.27
C VAL A 80 2.42 -13.46 -12.70
N PRO A 81 1.24 -13.14 -12.14
CA PRO A 81 0.99 -11.81 -11.60
C PRO A 81 1.87 -11.55 -10.38
N LYS A 82 2.44 -10.35 -10.32
CA LYS A 82 3.26 -9.86 -9.21
C LYS A 82 2.49 -9.86 -7.88
N TYR A 83 1.22 -9.52 -7.93
CA TYR A 83 0.29 -9.54 -6.81
C TYR A 83 -0.91 -10.42 -7.12
N TYR A 84 -1.35 -11.17 -6.11
CA TYR A 84 -2.62 -11.87 -6.10
C TYR A 84 -3.42 -11.40 -4.90
N THR A 85 -4.62 -10.87 -5.12
CA THR A 85 -5.37 -10.18 -4.05
C THR A 85 -6.78 -10.74 -3.94
N ASP A 86 -7.19 -11.04 -2.72
CA ASP A 86 -8.57 -11.35 -2.34
C ASP A 86 -9.01 -10.34 -1.27
N LYS A 87 -9.91 -9.45 -1.62
CA LYS A 87 -10.41 -8.42 -0.73
C LYS A 87 -11.87 -8.08 -1.03
N GLN A 88 -12.52 -7.53 -0.02
CA GLN A 88 -13.84 -6.95 -0.22
C GLN A 88 -13.78 -5.77 -1.22
N PRO A 89 -14.79 -5.60 -2.07
CA PRO A 89 -14.89 -4.44 -2.95
C PRO A 89 -14.69 -3.14 -2.17
N ASN A 90 -13.95 -2.22 -2.76
CA ASN A 90 -13.70 -0.88 -2.20
C ASN A 90 -12.92 -0.84 -0.87
N PHE A 91 -12.40 -1.96 -0.38
CA PHE A 91 -11.61 -1.99 0.84
C PHE A 91 -10.29 -1.22 0.64
N LEU A 92 -9.88 -0.51 1.69
CA LEU A 92 -8.62 0.22 1.78
C LEU A 92 -7.73 -0.48 2.81
N TYR A 93 -6.45 -0.67 2.48
CA TYR A 93 -5.50 -1.19 3.46
C TYR A 93 -5.31 -0.18 4.59
N ASN A 94 -5.15 -0.68 5.82
CA ASN A 94 -5.00 0.11 7.05
C ASN A 94 -6.18 1.06 7.33
N LEU A 95 -7.40 0.62 6.97
CA LEU A 95 -8.61 1.41 7.13
C LEU A 95 -8.85 1.89 8.58
N ASN A 96 -8.41 1.10 9.58
CA ASN A 96 -8.52 1.46 10.99
C ASN A 96 -7.83 2.79 11.33
N SER A 97 -6.77 3.14 10.61
CA SER A 97 -6.02 4.38 10.83
C SER A 97 -6.83 5.66 10.63
N LEU A 98 -7.91 5.60 9.82
CA LEU A 98 -8.83 6.74 9.62
C LEU A 98 -9.60 7.13 10.89
N TYR A 99 -9.75 6.21 11.82
CA TYR A 99 -10.50 6.44 13.07
C TYR A 99 -9.63 7.02 14.20
N ASN A 100 -8.34 7.19 13.95
CA ASN A 100 -7.46 7.91 14.86
C ASN A 100 -7.77 9.42 14.83
N LYS A 101 -8.38 9.93 15.88
CA LYS A 101 -8.84 11.34 16.00
C LYS A 101 -7.69 12.35 16.07
N GLU A 102 -6.48 11.90 16.38
CA GLU A 102 -5.30 12.78 16.47
C GLU A 102 -4.65 13.03 15.11
N ARG A 103 -4.98 12.22 14.10
CA ARG A 103 -4.46 12.39 12.75
C ARG A 103 -5.03 13.64 12.09
N LYS A 104 -4.14 14.54 11.66
CA LYS A 104 -4.47 15.72 10.86
C LYS A 104 -4.41 15.47 9.37
N PHE A 105 -3.57 14.52 8.97
CA PHE A 105 -3.29 14.16 7.57
C PHE A 105 -3.54 12.66 7.35
N THR A 106 -4.04 12.35 6.17
CA THR A 106 -4.19 10.97 5.69
C THR A 106 -3.33 10.82 4.44
N LEU A 107 -2.16 10.22 4.58
CA LEU A 107 -1.33 9.83 3.44
C LEU A 107 -1.97 8.62 2.76
N ILE A 108 -1.95 8.59 1.43
CA ILE A 108 -2.57 7.53 0.61
C ILE A 108 -1.59 7.12 -0.48
N THR A 109 -1.23 5.85 -0.50
CA THR A 109 -0.34 5.21 -1.47
C THR A 109 -1.09 4.21 -2.34
N GLU A 110 -0.42 3.62 -3.32
CA GLU A 110 -0.98 2.58 -4.17
C GLU A 110 -0.88 1.21 -3.53
N GLY A 111 0.30 0.86 -3.03
CA GLY A 111 0.63 -0.46 -2.54
C GLY A 111 0.67 -0.60 -1.01
N PRO A 112 0.42 -1.81 -0.49
CA PRO A 112 0.43 -2.04 0.95
C PRO A 112 1.83 -1.94 1.58
N PHE A 113 2.92 -2.27 0.87
CA PHE A 113 4.27 -2.14 1.41
C PHE A 113 4.64 -0.68 1.71
N ASP A 114 4.29 0.23 0.79
CA ASP A 114 4.50 1.67 0.99
C ASP A 114 3.68 2.17 2.17
N ALA A 115 2.42 1.72 2.24
CA ALA A 115 1.55 2.07 3.35
C ALA A 115 2.07 1.57 4.70
N MET A 116 2.60 0.35 4.77
CA MET A 116 3.21 -0.21 5.99
C MET A 116 4.43 0.59 6.43
N SER A 117 5.26 1.02 5.48
CA SER A 117 6.51 1.75 5.76
C SER A 117 6.28 3.05 6.53
N VAL A 118 5.17 3.73 6.28
CA VAL A 118 4.84 5.04 6.88
C VAL A 118 3.53 5.04 7.69
N ASP A 119 2.93 3.88 7.91
CA ASP A 119 1.64 3.71 8.61
C ASP A 119 0.53 4.58 8.00
N CYS A 120 0.32 4.43 6.69
CA CYS A 120 -0.70 5.16 5.95
C CYS A 120 -1.73 4.23 5.30
N LEU A 121 -2.63 4.78 4.47
CA LEU A 121 -3.59 4.00 3.69
C LEU A 121 -2.99 3.53 2.37
N ALA A 122 -3.43 2.36 1.87
CA ALA A 122 -3.24 2.01 0.47
C ALA A 122 -4.58 1.69 -0.21
N LEU A 123 -4.66 2.07 -1.49
CA LEU A 123 -5.81 1.78 -2.34
C LEU A 123 -5.88 0.30 -2.72
N CYS A 124 -4.73 -0.36 -2.77
CA CYS A 124 -4.57 -1.76 -3.21
C CYS A 124 -5.23 -2.01 -4.57
N GLY A 125 -5.01 -1.10 -5.49
CA GLY A 125 -5.54 -1.11 -6.85
C GLY A 125 -4.98 0.07 -7.65
N VAL A 126 -5.14 0.00 -8.98
CA VAL A 126 -4.58 0.98 -9.92
C VAL A 126 -5.26 2.36 -9.92
N TYR A 127 -6.36 2.52 -9.19
CA TYR A 127 -7.06 3.81 -9.08
C TYR A 127 -7.97 3.84 -7.85
N CYS A 128 -8.26 5.05 -7.38
CA CYS A 128 -9.29 5.28 -6.37
C CYS A 128 -10.66 5.33 -7.05
N ASN A 129 -11.54 4.39 -6.73
CA ASN A 129 -12.88 4.40 -7.29
C ASN A 129 -13.80 5.41 -6.58
N LYS A 130 -15.00 5.63 -7.16
CA LYS A 130 -15.95 6.63 -6.65
C LYS A 130 -16.39 6.37 -5.20
N GLN A 131 -16.61 5.11 -4.83
CA GLN A 131 -17.05 4.73 -3.49
C GLN A 131 -15.95 4.91 -2.45
N GLN A 132 -14.70 4.53 -2.79
CA GLN A 132 -13.53 4.80 -1.94
C GLN A 132 -13.35 6.31 -1.73
N ALA A 133 -13.46 7.11 -2.80
CA ALA A 133 -13.33 8.56 -2.70
C ALA A 133 -14.43 9.19 -1.85
N GLN A 134 -15.68 8.77 -2.03
CA GLN A 134 -16.80 9.23 -1.20
C GLN A 134 -16.57 8.87 0.27
N TYR A 135 -16.14 7.65 0.56
CA TYR A 135 -15.85 7.21 1.91
C TYR A 135 -14.71 8.03 2.54
N LEU A 136 -13.59 8.21 1.84
CA LEU A 136 -12.47 9.02 2.31
C LEU A 136 -12.88 10.47 2.61
N ASN A 137 -13.79 11.04 1.82
CA ASN A 137 -14.29 12.40 2.00
C ASN A 137 -15.19 12.57 3.23
N THR A 138 -15.68 11.49 3.86
CA THR A 138 -16.41 11.59 5.13
C THR A 138 -15.51 11.95 6.31
N PHE A 139 -14.19 11.75 6.20
CA PHE A 139 -13.23 12.07 7.24
C PHE A 139 -12.69 13.50 7.04
N LYS A 140 -12.52 14.24 8.13
CA LYS A 140 -12.07 15.66 8.11
C LYS A 140 -10.57 15.84 7.85
N THR A 141 -9.78 14.76 7.93
CA THR A 141 -8.34 14.84 7.69
C THR A 141 -8.03 15.30 6.26
N GLU A 142 -6.96 16.06 6.07
CA GLU A 142 -6.45 16.39 4.74
C GLU A 142 -5.91 15.11 4.08
N LYS A 143 -6.40 14.78 2.88
CA LYS A 143 -5.91 13.63 2.09
C LYS A 143 -4.73 14.08 1.25
N ILE A 144 -3.63 13.34 1.36
CA ILE A 144 -2.40 13.59 0.62
C ILE A 144 -2.05 12.34 -0.17
N ILE A 145 -2.17 12.41 -1.47
CA ILE A 145 -1.74 11.33 -2.36
C ILE A 145 -0.22 11.36 -2.51
N VAL A 146 0.39 10.18 -2.37
CA VAL A 146 1.80 9.93 -2.66
C VAL A 146 1.87 8.98 -3.86
N PRO A 147 2.07 9.49 -5.08
CA PRO A 147 2.05 8.68 -6.28
C PRO A 147 3.38 7.95 -6.49
N ASP A 148 3.32 6.71 -6.98
CA ASP A 148 4.48 6.05 -7.57
C ASP A 148 4.88 6.76 -8.88
N ARG A 149 6.15 6.66 -9.27
CA ARG A 149 6.64 7.24 -10.53
C ARG A 149 6.36 6.31 -11.70
N ASP A 150 5.08 6.13 -12.01
CA ASP A 150 4.61 5.31 -13.12
C ASP A 150 3.26 5.80 -13.67
N VAL A 151 2.73 5.06 -14.65
CA VAL A 151 1.46 5.40 -15.30
C VAL A 151 0.28 5.32 -14.31
N ALA A 152 0.32 4.42 -13.34
CA ALA A 152 -0.74 4.29 -12.33
C ALA A 152 -0.73 5.50 -11.39
N GLY A 153 0.44 5.91 -10.90
CA GLY A 153 0.60 7.11 -10.07
C GLY A 153 0.16 8.39 -10.78
N LYS A 154 0.43 8.52 -12.09
CA LYS A 154 -0.09 9.64 -12.89
C LYS A 154 -1.62 9.69 -12.91
N ARG A 155 -2.29 8.55 -13.02
CA ARG A 155 -3.76 8.44 -12.93
C ARG A 155 -4.27 8.78 -11.53
N LEU A 156 -3.55 8.33 -10.50
CA LEU A 156 -3.91 8.61 -9.12
C LEU A 156 -3.85 10.11 -8.80
N VAL A 157 -2.86 10.83 -9.32
CA VAL A 157 -2.78 12.31 -9.23
C VAL A 157 -3.99 12.98 -9.88
N GLN A 158 -4.44 12.50 -11.05
CA GLN A 158 -5.65 13.03 -11.68
C GLN A 158 -6.90 12.82 -10.83
N HIS A 159 -7.01 11.67 -10.16
CA HIS A 159 -8.10 11.41 -9.21
C HIS A 159 -8.04 12.34 -8.00
N ALA A 160 -6.84 12.57 -7.43
CA ALA A 160 -6.64 13.51 -6.34
C ALA A 160 -7.14 14.91 -6.70
N THR A 161 -6.71 15.41 -7.86
CA THR A 161 -7.11 16.74 -8.36
C THR A 161 -8.63 16.88 -8.52
N LYS A 162 -9.31 15.83 -9.02
CA LYS A 162 -10.77 15.81 -9.17
C LYS A 162 -11.50 15.83 -7.82
N ASN A 163 -10.94 15.20 -6.79
CA ASN A 163 -11.53 15.12 -5.46
C ASN A 163 -11.10 16.29 -4.54
N GLY A 164 -10.27 17.22 -5.00
CA GLY A 164 -9.77 18.33 -4.19
C GLY A 164 -8.77 17.89 -3.11
N TRP A 165 -8.08 16.78 -3.30
CA TRP A 165 -7.07 16.27 -2.41
C TRP A 165 -5.70 16.85 -2.74
N SER A 166 -4.85 16.93 -1.73
CA SER A 166 -3.45 17.32 -1.90
C SER A 166 -2.64 16.19 -2.53
N VAL A 167 -1.55 16.54 -3.18
CA VAL A 167 -0.56 15.61 -3.72
C VAL A 167 0.80 15.99 -3.18
N SER A 168 1.60 15.01 -2.78
CA SER A 168 3.01 15.19 -2.48
C SER A 168 3.84 14.55 -3.58
N PHE A 169 4.70 15.36 -4.23
CA PHE A 169 5.66 14.91 -5.22
C PHE A 169 7.04 14.90 -4.55
N PRO A 170 7.49 13.75 -4.02
CA PRO A 170 8.77 13.70 -3.35
C PRO A 170 9.93 13.86 -4.36
N GLU A 171 10.94 14.66 -3.97
CA GLU A 171 12.12 14.98 -4.80
C GLU A 171 13.31 14.06 -4.50
N TRP A 172 13.09 12.83 -4.06
CA TRP A 172 14.15 11.84 -3.88
C TRP A 172 14.32 10.94 -5.12
N GLU A 173 15.49 10.33 -5.24
CA GLU A 173 15.82 9.44 -6.35
C GLU A 173 15.38 7.98 -6.15
N TYR A 174 14.78 7.66 -5.02
CA TYR A 174 14.33 6.32 -4.68
C TYR A 174 13.11 5.91 -5.50
N LYS A 175 13.06 4.61 -5.81
CA LYS A 175 12.07 4.03 -6.71
C LYS A 175 10.64 4.17 -6.21
N ASP A 176 10.43 3.85 -4.93
CA ASP A 176 9.13 3.87 -4.25
C ASP A 176 9.30 4.41 -2.82
N LEU A 177 8.18 4.54 -2.12
CA LEU A 177 8.15 5.08 -0.77
C LEU A 177 8.85 4.17 0.24
N ASN A 178 8.70 2.85 0.07
CA ASN A 178 9.35 1.86 0.93
C ASN A 178 10.88 1.98 0.83
N ASP A 179 11.41 2.11 -0.38
CA ASP A 179 12.84 2.30 -0.64
C ASP A 179 13.36 3.62 -0.02
N ALA A 180 12.60 4.70 -0.15
CA ALA A 180 12.94 5.97 0.50
C ALA A 180 12.99 5.85 2.04
N VAL A 181 12.07 5.11 2.65
CA VAL A 181 12.06 4.89 4.10
C VAL A 181 13.26 4.08 4.57
N LEU A 182 13.70 3.08 3.80
CA LEU A 182 14.89 2.30 4.09
C LEU A 182 16.14 3.16 4.21
N HIS A 183 16.31 4.15 3.32
CA HIS A 183 17.52 4.96 3.25
C HIS A 183 17.47 6.22 4.09
N LEU A 184 16.30 6.85 4.20
CA LEU A 184 16.15 8.16 4.84
C LEU A 184 15.49 8.08 6.24
N GLY A 185 14.87 6.96 6.57
CA GLY A 185 14.11 6.76 7.78
C GLY A 185 12.67 7.31 7.72
N LYS A 186 11.77 6.62 8.41
CA LYS A 186 10.32 6.89 8.40
C LYS A 186 9.96 8.35 8.75
N HIS A 187 10.55 8.88 9.83
CA HIS A 187 10.20 10.23 10.31
C HIS A 187 10.57 11.32 9.31
N TYR A 188 11.76 11.22 8.70
CA TYR A 188 12.19 12.16 7.68
C TYR A 188 11.27 12.12 6.46
N VAL A 189 10.98 10.90 5.98
CA VAL A 189 10.11 10.70 4.81
C VAL A 189 8.71 11.27 5.06
N VAL A 190 8.06 10.93 6.17
CA VAL A 190 6.72 11.43 6.51
C VAL A 190 6.71 12.97 6.62
N LYS A 191 7.73 13.55 7.29
CA LYS A 191 7.89 15.00 7.38
C LYS A 191 7.94 15.62 5.98
N LYS A 192 8.79 15.10 5.09
CA LYS A 192 8.93 15.60 3.71
C LYS A 192 7.65 15.48 2.90
N LEU A 193 6.92 14.38 3.03
CA LEU A 193 5.63 14.20 2.35
C LEU A 193 4.60 15.25 2.78
N ILE A 194 4.57 15.59 4.07
CA ILE A 194 3.65 16.60 4.61
C ILE A 194 4.10 18.01 4.20
N GLU A 195 5.39 18.33 4.28
CA GLU A 195 5.94 19.64 3.91
C GLU A 195 5.74 19.94 2.42
N ASN A 196 5.96 18.97 1.56
CA ASN A 196 5.91 19.12 0.10
C ASN A 196 4.51 18.93 -0.49
N ARG A 197 3.46 18.80 0.35
CA ARG A 197 2.10 18.63 -0.16
C ARG A 197 1.57 19.89 -0.84
N ILE A 198 0.83 19.69 -1.89
CA ILE A 198 0.30 20.76 -2.74
C ILE A 198 -1.20 20.54 -2.89
N SER A 199 -2.00 21.55 -2.56
CA SER A 199 -3.46 21.54 -2.70
C SER A 199 -3.95 22.33 -3.94
N SER A 200 -3.11 23.21 -4.50
CA SER A 200 -3.46 23.99 -5.68
C SER A 200 -3.51 23.13 -6.93
N LYS A 201 -4.67 23.03 -7.57
CA LYS A 201 -4.87 22.26 -8.82
C LYS A 201 -3.89 22.66 -9.91
N VAL A 202 -3.66 23.98 -10.09
CA VAL A 202 -2.73 24.50 -11.10
C VAL A 202 -1.29 24.05 -10.81
N LYS A 203 -0.85 24.17 -9.56
CA LYS A 203 0.50 23.72 -9.17
C LYS A 203 0.65 22.20 -9.30
N ILE A 204 -0.39 21.42 -8.95
CA ILE A 204 -0.37 19.97 -9.13
C ILE A 204 -0.18 19.61 -10.60
N GLU A 205 -0.92 20.24 -11.53
CA GLU A 205 -0.78 19.94 -12.96
C GLU A 205 0.61 20.29 -13.52
N ILE A 206 1.19 21.41 -13.10
CA ILE A 206 2.54 21.80 -13.52
C ILE A 206 3.58 20.78 -13.02
N LEU A 207 3.53 20.45 -11.71
CA LEU A 207 4.50 19.55 -11.12
C LEU A 207 4.29 18.09 -11.53
N LYS A 208 3.06 17.68 -11.80
CA LYS A 208 2.75 16.36 -12.36
C LYS A 208 3.54 16.10 -13.63
N ASN A 209 3.52 17.04 -14.57
CA ASN A 209 4.26 16.88 -15.82
C ASN A 209 5.75 16.68 -15.54
N ARG A 210 6.37 17.57 -14.76
CA ARG A 210 7.79 17.47 -14.38
C ARG A 210 8.13 16.18 -13.65
N TYR A 211 7.25 15.73 -12.73
CA TYR A 211 7.47 14.52 -11.91
C TYR A 211 7.47 13.25 -12.75
N PHE A 212 6.65 13.20 -13.80
CA PHE A 212 6.49 12.06 -14.69
C PHE A 212 7.22 12.20 -16.04
N GLU A 213 7.94 13.29 -16.29
CA GLU A 213 8.75 13.47 -17.52
C GLU A 213 9.92 12.48 -17.66
N LYS A 214 10.30 11.82 -16.58
CA LYS A 214 11.40 10.85 -16.53
C LYS A 214 10.93 9.39 -16.59
N LEU A 215 9.71 9.15 -17.09
CA LEU A 215 9.15 7.80 -17.28
C LEU A 215 9.53 7.21 -18.65
#